data_31b9f02615c8be33d3124cb0bfcd9902
#
_entry.id   31b9f02615c8be33d3124cb0bfcd9902
#
_cell.length_a   1.000
_cell.length_b   1.000
_cell.length_c   1.000
_cell.angle_alpha   90.00
_cell.angle_beta   90.00
_cell.angle_gamma   90.00
#
_symmetry.space_group_name_H-M   'P 1'
#
loop_
_entity.id
_entity.type
_entity.pdbx_description
1 polymer ?
#
loop_
_entity_poly.entity_id
_entity_poly.type
_entity_poly.pdbx_seq_one_letter_code
_entity_poly.pdbx_strand_id
1 'polypeptide(L)' 'MKKGEIGSFIEERRRALRITQQNLASLCGVSEHALCNLEQGIGNPTFEVLERVTDALGLEIRLAPKVLEGICEV' A
#
# COMPACT_ATOMS: atom_id res chain seq x y z
N MET A 1 10.19 2.05 6.41
CA MET A 1 9.02 1.18 6.22
C MET A 1 9.31 0.17 5.14
N LYS A 2 8.98 -1.06 5.38
CA LYS A 2 9.29 -2.14 4.44
C LYS A 2 8.09 -2.42 3.55
N LYS A 3 8.37 -2.95 2.35
CA LYS A 3 7.30 -3.26 1.41
C LYS A 3 6.26 -4.21 2.00
N GLY A 4 6.73 -5.19 2.79
CA GLY A 4 5.82 -6.14 3.41
C GLY A 4 4.87 -5.48 4.40
N GLU A 5 5.34 -4.44 5.10
CA GLU A 5 4.50 -3.72 6.03
C GLU A 5 3.41 -2.95 5.31
N ILE A 6 3.78 -2.31 4.20
CA ILE A 6 2.80 -1.59 3.39
C ILE A 6 1.78 -2.56 2.83
N GLY A 7 2.26 -3.68 2.28
CA GLY A 7 1.38 -4.68 1.69
C GLY A 7 0.42 -5.28 2.69
N SER A 8 0.92 -5.60 3.89
CA SER A 8 0.07 -6.17 4.93
C SER A 8 -1.01 -5.19 5.37
N PHE A 9 -0.65 -3.91 5.49
CA PHE A 9 -1.61 -2.88 5.87
C PHE A 9 -2.72 -2.78 4.82
N ILE A 10 -2.32 -2.80 3.54
CA ILE A 10 -3.28 -2.72 2.45
C ILE A 10 -4.19 -3.94 2.45
N GLU A 11 -3.61 -5.13 2.63
CA GLU A 11 -4.39 -6.35 2.64
C GLU A 11 -5.39 -6.36 3.80
N GLU A 12 -4.97 -5.95 4.98
CA GLU A 12 -5.85 -5.90 6.14
C GLU A 12 -7.01 -4.94 5.90
N ARG A 13 -6.71 -3.78 5.34
CA ARG A 13 -7.76 -2.79 5.06
C ARG A 13 -8.74 -3.32 4.04
N ARG A 14 -8.21 -3.96 2.98
CA ARG A 14 -9.05 -4.54 1.95
C ARG A 14 -10.00 -5.58 2.53
N ARG A 15 -9.46 -6.47 3.37
CA ARG A 15 -10.26 -7.52 3.98
C ARG A 15 -11.29 -6.96 4.95
N ALA A 16 -10.91 -5.92 5.68
CA ALA A 16 -11.85 -5.27 6.59
C ALA A 16 -13.04 -4.68 5.85
N LEU A 17 -12.82 -4.21 4.62
CA LEU A 17 -13.89 -3.69 3.79
C LEU A 17 -14.59 -4.78 2.98
N ARG A 18 -14.14 -6.04 3.13
CA ARG A 18 -14.74 -7.20 2.48
C ARG A 18 -14.70 -7.09 0.95
N ILE A 19 -13.56 -6.60 0.44
CA ILE A 19 -13.35 -6.48 -0.99
C ILE A 19 -12.34 -7.53 -1.42
N THR A 20 -12.62 -8.24 -2.52
CA THR A 20 -11.67 -9.22 -3.04
C THR A 20 -10.55 -8.52 -3.78
N GLN A 21 -9.43 -9.22 -3.97
CA GLN A 21 -8.33 -8.66 -4.77
C GLN A 21 -8.80 -8.31 -6.18
N GLN A 22 -9.61 -9.18 -6.76
CA GLN A 22 -10.09 -8.97 -8.11
C GLN A 22 -10.91 -7.69 -8.21
N ASN A 23 -11.81 -7.49 -7.26
CA ASN A 23 -12.65 -6.30 -7.26
C ASN A 23 -11.82 -5.04 -7.01
N LEU A 24 -10.89 -5.10 -6.08
CA LEU A 24 -10.06 -3.93 -5.80
C LEU A 24 -9.19 -3.58 -7.00
N ALA A 25 -8.59 -4.58 -7.63
CA ALA A 25 -7.77 -4.34 -8.81
C ALA A 25 -8.58 -3.66 -9.90
N SER A 26 -9.81 -4.12 -10.10
CA SER A 26 -10.70 -3.53 -11.09
C SER A 26 -11.03 -2.08 -10.76
N LEU A 27 -11.30 -1.80 -9.48
CA LEU A 27 -11.60 -0.43 -9.06
C LEU A 27 -10.42 0.51 -9.24
N CYS A 28 -9.20 -0.01 -9.02
CA CYS A 28 -8.01 0.83 -9.10
C CYS A 28 -7.46 0.95 -10.51
N GLY A 29 -7.90 0.11 -11.41
CA GLY A 29 -7.34 0.10 -12.77
C GLY A 29 -5.96 -0.52 -12.81
N VAL A 30 -5.66 -1.46 -11.91
CA VAL A 30 -4.38 -2.18 -11.93
C VAL A 30 -4.69 -3.65 -12.13
N SER A 31 -3.68 -4.44 -12.50
CA SER A 31 -3.88 -5.86 -12.68
C SER A 31 -3.98 -6.54 -11.33
N GLU A 32 -4.69 -7.66 -11.30
CA GLU A 32 -4.80 -8.45 -10.10
C GLU A 32 -3.43 -8.95 -9.65
N HIS A 33 -2.57 -9.29 -10.60
CA HIS A 33 -1.22 -9.73 -10.31
C HIS A 33 -0.41 -8.62 -9.62
N ALA A 34 -0.53 -7.40 -10.10
CA ALA A 34 0.17 -6.27 -9.50
C ALA A 34 -0.30 -6.03 -8.06
N LEU A 35 -1.61 -6.15 -7.84
CA LEU A 35 -2.14 -5.98 -6.49
C LEU A 35 -1.69 -7.10 -5.58
N CYS A 36 -1.68 -8.33 -6.09
CA CYS A 36 -1.22 -9.47 -5.31
C CYS A 36 0.24 -9.27 -4.88
N ASN A 37 1.09 -8.85 -5.81
CA ASN A 37 2.49 -8.59 -5.49
C ASN A 37 2.64 -7.48 -4.47
N LEU A 38 1.85 -6.44 -4.60
CA LEU A 38 1.89 -5.32 -3.66
C LEU A 38 1.55 -5.80 -2.25
N GLU A 39 0.51 -6.61 -2.11
CA GLU A 39 0.09 -7.10 -0.80
C GLU A 39 1.13 -8.03 -0.19
N GLN A 40 1.86 -8.75 -1.01
CA GLN A 40 2.89 -9.66 -0.52
C GLN A 40 4.24 -9.00 -0.33
N GLY A 41 4.38 -7.74 -0.70
CA GLY A 41 5.65 -7.03 -0.57
C GLY A 41 6.66 -7.45 -1.62
N ILE A 42 6.19 -7.89 -2.78
CA ILE A 42 7.05 -8.36 -3.86
C ILE A 42 7.14 -7.29 -4.93
N GLY A 43 8.32 -7.13 -5.49
CA GLY A 43 8.53 -6.18 -6.58
C GLY A 43 8.61 -4.75 -6.10
N ASN A 44 8.52 -3.82 -7.04
CA ASN A 44 8.62 -2.40 -6.75
C ASN A 44 7.42 -1.68 -7.37
N PRO A 45 6.33 -1.56 -6.63
CA PRO A 45 5.17 -0.86 -7.15
C PRO A 45 5.50 0.61 -7.37
N THR A 46 4.92 1.19 -8.40
CA THR A 46 5.11 2.62 -8.62
C THR A 46 4.28 3.39 -7.61
N PHE A 47 4.65 4.65 -7.40
CA PHE A 47 3.88 5.51 -6.52
C PHE A 47 2.45 5.65 -7.04
N GLU A 48 2.29 5.71 -8.35
CA GLU A 48 0.95 5.84 -8.93
C GLU A 48 0.07 4.65 -8.60
N VAL A 49 0.61 3.44 -8.70
CA VAL A 49 -0.15 2.24 -8.35
C VAL A 49 -0.52 2.26 -6.88
N LEU A 50 0.44 2.60 -6.03
CA LEU A 50 0.21 2.65 -4.60
C LEU A 50 -0.87 3.68 -4.27
N GLU A 51 -0.82 4.84 -4.91
CA GLU A 51 -1.78 5.90 -4.69
C GLU A 51 -3.18 5.46 -5.10
N ARG A 52 -3.30 4.81 -6.25
CA ARG A 52 -4.60 4.34 -6.71
C ARG A 52 -5.21 3.34 -5.75
N VAL A 53 -4.40 2.42 -5.26
CA VAL A 53 -4.88 1.39 -4.36
C VAL A 53 -5.31 1.99 -3.03
N THR A 54 -4.50 2.88 -2.47
CA THR A 54 -4.83 3.48 -1.17
C THR A 54 -6.07 4.37 -1.28
N ASP A 55 -6.19 5.12 -2.39
CA ASP A 55 -7.38 5.95 -2.59
C ASP A 55 -8.65 5.10 -2.62
N ALA A 56 -8.60 3.97 -3.32
CA ALA A 56 -9.78 3.11 -3.41
C ALA A 56 -10.17 2.53 -2.06
N LEU A 57 -9.19 2.39 -1.16
CA LEU A 57 -9.44 1.83 0.17
C LEU A 57 -9.73 2.90 1.22
N GLY A 58 -9.78 4.15 0.81
CA GLY A 58 -10.01 5.24 1.75
C GLY A 58 -8.81 5.50 2.64
N LEU A 59 -7.62 5.18 2.15
CA LEU A 59 -6.39 5.41 2.89
C LEU A 59 -5.66 6.61 2.32
N GLU A 60 -4.79 7.17 3.13
CA GLU A 60 -4.04 8.34 2.74
C GLU A 60 -2.56 8.03 2.91
N ILE A 61 -1.75 8.39 1.94
CA ILE A 61 -0.31 8.21 2.04
C ILE A 61 0.27 9.47 2.69
N ARG A 62 0.99 9.29 3.78
CA ARG A 62 1.60 10.40 4.48
C ARG A 62 3.07 10.10 4.71
N LEU A 63 3.87 11.14 4.64
CA LEU A 63 5.29 11.05 4.93
C LEU A 63 5.57 11.88 6.17
N ALA A 64 6.37 11.33 7.05
CA ALA A 64 6.71 12.02 8.28
C ALA A 64 8.21 11.86 8.52
N PRO A 65 8.85 12.84 9.15
CA PRO A 65 10.26 12.69 9.48
C PRO A 65 10.45 11.49 10.40
N LYS A 66 11.51 10.76 10.14
CA LYS A 66 11.82 9.62 10.96
C LYS A 66 12.54 10.11 12.21
N VAL A 67 12.09 9.63 13.35
CA VAL A 67 12.78 9.97 14.59
C VAL A 67 13.95 9.01 14.75
N LEU A 68 15.17 9.55 14.76
CA LEU A 68 16.36 8.74 14.92
C LEU A 68 16.99 9.12 16.24
N GLU A 69 16.99 8.18 17.17
CA GLU A 69 17.49 8.46 18.47
C GLU A 69 18.95 8.79 18.42
N GLY A 70 19.38 9.82 19.10
CA GLY A 70 20.76 10.22 19.12
C GLY A 70 21.22 11.01 17.92
N ILE A 71 20.34 11.30 16.98
CA ILE A 71 20.69 12.07 15.82
C ILE A 71 19.93 13.34 15.82
N CYS A 72 20.67 14.41 15.73
CA CYS A 72 20.04 15.69 15.62
C CYS A 72 19.93 16.03 14.23
N GLU A 73 18.84 16.45 13.78
CA GLU A 73 18.74 16.88 12.53
C GLU A 73 19.20 18.17 12.40
N VAL A 74 19.51 18.59 11.34
CA VAL A 74 20.04 19.88 11.17
C VAL A 74 18.99 20.90 11.07
#